data_28d727c075be9da4ae83016891f261c8
#
_entry.id   28d727c075be9da4ae83016891f261c8
#
_cell.length_a   1.000
_cell.length_b   1.000
_cell.length_c   1.000
_cell.angle_alpha   90.00
_cell.angle_beta   90.00
_cell.angle_gamma   90.00
#
_symmetry.space_group_name_H-M   'P 1'
#
loop_
_entity.id
_entity.type
_entity.pdbx_description
1 polymer ?
#
loop_
_entity_poly.entity_id
_entity_poly.type
_entity_poly.pdbx_seq_one_letter_code
_entity_poly.pdbx_strand_id
1 'polypeptide(L)'
;LMAIRVLVTFVVFALWAVSATADPYAALSRLEGAELKSAVSAIAARGHRPLSYRELWEVLKDADQDPSRSGHVVGIYSRTAIPAHCTEGKAPASCDQKWNREHVWPKSKAFPRRDQWAHTDAHHVAAELVRCNSLRGNLDLAVGGEHIPECASRRGKGASATWEPSDAAKGQVARMLMYVAVRYEGDPIGDRTPNLELVQRSTRDGEPNLGNLCVLLRWGQAFPVTQQERDRHAAVARHQGNRNPFVDRPDLAQRIWGKECRVP
;
A
#
# COMPACT_ATOMS: atom_id res chain seq x y z
N LEU A 1 68.82 -25.80 29.53
CA LEU A 1 68.34 -25.06 28.33
C LEU A 1 66.85 -25.33 28.15
N MET A 2 66.03 -24.35 28.49
CA MET A 2 64.55 -24.39 28.41
C MET A 2 64.11 -23.69 27.12
N ALA A 3 63.54 -24.44 26.18
CA ALA A 3 63.09 -23.88 24.92
C ALA A 3 61.66 -23.34 25.05
N ILE A 4 61.49 -22.03 24.88
CA ILE A 4 60.20 -21.33 24.85
C ILE A 4 59.60 -21.52 23.45
N ARG A 5 58.43 -22.24 23.37
CA ARG A 5 57.64 -22.32 22.16
C ARG A 5 56.68 -21.13 22.11
N VAL A 6 56.91 -20.23 21.17
CA VAL A 6 55.98 -19.13 20.84
C VAL A 6 54.88 -19.69 19.97
N LEU A 7 53.63 -19.65 20.47
CA LEU A 7 52.43 -19.99 19.71
C LEU A 7 51.96 -18.74 18.96
N VAL A 8 52.10 -18.72 17.63
CA VAL A 8 51.54 -17.62 16.81
C VAL A 8 50.11 -18.01 16.41
N THR A 9 49.13 -17.32 17.01
CA THR A 9 47.73 -17.50 16.68
C THR A 9 47.39 -16.58 15.51
N PHE A 10 47.12 -17.17 14.33
CA PHE A 10 46.59 -16.44 13.18
C PHE A 10 45.09 -16.19 13.39
N VAL A 11 44.70 -14.94 13.59
CA VAL A 11 43.29 -14.53 13.57
C VAL A 11 42.91 -14.27 12.12
N VAL A 12 42.12 -15.17 11.53
CA VAL A 12 41.57 -15.02 10.19
C VAL A 12 40.32 -14.12 10.30
N PHE A 13 40.43 -12.86 9.91
CA PHE A 13 39.28 -11.99 9.71
C PHE A 13 38.57 -12.43 8.44
N ALA A 14 37.42 -13.10 8.58
CA ALA A 14 36.50 -13.31 7.45
C ALA A 14 35.82 -11.99 7.13
N LEU A 15 36.29 -11.34 6.06
CA LEU A 15 35.59 -10.21 5.44
C LEU A 15 34.30 -10.74 4.80
N TRP A 16 33.18 -10.56 5.48
CA TRP A 16 31.86 -10.74 4.88
C TRP A 16 31.68 -9.60 3.86
N ALA A 17 31.87 -9.89 2.58
CA ALA A 17 31.49 -9.01 1.50
C ALA A 17 29.96 -8.88 1.51
N VAL A 18 29.43 -7.78 2.03
CA VAL A 18 28.05 -7.36 1.83
C VAL A 18 27.94 -7.09 0.31
N SER A 19 27.39 -8.03 -0.44
CA SER A 19 26.99 -7.76 -1.82
C SER A 19 25.97 -6.65 -1.79
N ALA A 20 26.36 -5.44 -2.21
CA ALA A 20 25.43 -4.37 -2.48
C ALA A 20 24.47 -4.88 -3.56
N THR A 21 23.23 -5.17 -3.19
CA THR A 21 22.19 -5.52 -4.16
C THR A 21 22.02 -4.32 -5.08
N ALA A 22 22.22 -4.52 -6.38
CA ALA A 22 22.08 -3.45 -7.37
C ALA A 22 20.68 -2.81 -7.23
N ASP A 23 20.61 -1.47 -7.29
CA ASP A 23 19.34 -0.73 -7.25
C ASP A 23 18.42 -1.26 -8.37
N PRO A 24 17.28 -1.87 -8.02
CA PRO A 24 16.36 -2.44 -9.01
C PRO A 24 15.77 -1.39 -9.97
N TYR A 25 15.87 -0.11 -9.62
CA TYR A 25 15.35 1.01 -10.39
C TYR A 25 16.40 1.68 -11.29
N ALA A 26 17.67 1.27 -11.23
CA ALA A 26 18.77 1.91 -11.97
C ALA A 26 18.52 1.95 -13.49
N ALA A 27 17.97 0.88 -14.05
CA ALA A 27 17.66 0.75 -15.49
C ALA A 27 16.49 1.63 -15.97
N LEU A 28 15.73 2.25 -15.05
CA LEU A 28 14.51 3.00 -15.38
C LEU A 28 14.78 4.47 -15.77
N SER A 29 16.01 4.95 -15.71
CA SER A 29 16.34 6.38 -15.79
C SER A 29 15.84 7.09 -17.05
N ARG A 30 15.74 6.38 -18.18
CA ARG A 30 15.34 6.93 -19.49
C ARG A 30 13.90 6.63 -19.88
N LEU A 31 13.17 5.82 -19.09
CA LEU A 31 11.81 5.41 -19.42
C LEU A 31 10.79 6.40 -18.86
N GLU A 32 9.67 6.60 -19.57
CA GLU A 32 8.53 7.42 -19.16
C GLU A 32 7.21 6.80 -19.61
N GLY A 33 6.09 7.26 -19.05
CA GLY A 33 4.74 6.84 -19.46
C GLY A 33 4.53 5.33 -19.40
N ALA A 34 3.91 4.77 -20.43
CA ALA A 34 3.55 3.35 -20.48
C ALA A 34 4.76 2.40 -20.43
N GLU A 35 5.88 2.75 -21.07
CA GLU A 35 7.08 1.92 -21.03
C GLU A 35 7.65 1.84 -19.59
N LEU A 36 7.67 2.99 -18.88
CA LEU A 36 8.08 3.03 -17.49
C LEU A 36 7.10 2.24 -16.62
N LYS A 37 5.78 2.40 -16.83
CA LYS A 37 4.75 1.69 -16.09
C LYS A 37 4.95 0.18 -16.16
N SER A 38 5.15 -0.35 -17.37
CA SER A 38 5.40 -1.78 -17.62
C SER A 38 6.69 -2.28 -16.95
N ALA A 39 7.78 -1.51 -17.04
CA ALA A 39 9.04 -1.87 -16.38
C ALA A 39 8.90 -1.87 -14.84
N VAL A 40 8.17 -0.90 -14.26
CA VAL A 40 7.91 -0.83 -12.81
C VAL A 40 6.96 -1.94 -12.39
N SER A 41 6.01 -2.37 -13.23
CA SER A 41 5.14 -3.54 -12.99
C SER A 41 5.97 -4.81 -12.78
N ALA A 42 6.93 -5.06 -13.64
CA ALA A 42 7.83 -6.22 -13.50
C ALA A 42 8.64 -6.19 -12.19
N ILE A 43 9.03 -5.00 -11.71
CA ILE A 43 9.70 -4.83 -10.41
C ILE A 43 8.73 -5.07 -9.26
N ALA A 44 7.53 -4.48 -9.31
CA ALA A 44 6.50 -4.61 -8.29
C ALA A 44 5.98 -6.05 -8.13
N ALA A 45 6.03 -6.85 -9.19
CA ALA A 45 5.65 -8.27 -9.17
C ALA A 45 6.73 -9.18 -8.59
N ARG A 46 7.99 -8.75 -8.58
CA ARG A 46 9.12 -9.59 -8.19
C ARG A 46 9.03 -10.03 -6.73
N GLY A 47 9.05 -11.34 -6.52
CA GLY A 47 9.00 -11.94 -5.18
C GLY A 47 7.62 -11.94 -4.52
N HIS A 48 6.58 -11.43 -5.19
CA HIS A 48 5.23 -11.41 -4.63
C HIS A 48 4.73 -12.84 -4.34
N ARG A 49 4.37 -13.10 -3.10
CA ARG A 49 3.71 -14.30 -2.63
C ARG A 49 2.27 -13.95 -2.22
N PRO A 50 1.24 -14.59 -2.80
CA PRO A 50 -0.14 -14.33 -2.40
C PRO A 50 -0.34 -14.73 -0.94
N LEU A 51 -1.00 -13.86 -0.18
CA LEU A 51 -1.43 -14.13 1.19
C LEU A 51 -2.82 -14.76 1.16
N SER A 52 -3.14 -15.59 2.15
CA SER A 52 -4.52 -15.95 2.39
C SER A 52 -5.28 -14.77 3.03
N TYR A 53 -6.59 -14.70 2.80
CA TYR A 53 -7.41 -13.66 3.42
C TYR A 53 -7.36 -13.72 4.96
N ARG A 54 -7.06 -14.89 5.53
CA ARG A 54 -6.88 -15.06 6.98
C ARG A 54 -5.55 -14.49 7.47
N GLU A 55 -4.46 -14.70 6.73
CA GLU A 55 -3.13 -14.19 7.09
C GLU A 55 -3.09 -12.67 7.15
N LEU A 56 -3.91 -11.97 6.34
CA LEU A 56 -3.99 -10.51 6.38
C LEU A 56 -4.24 -9.94 7.78
N TRP A 57 -4.93 -10.65 8.68
CA TRP A 57 -5.11 -10.15 10.04
C TRP A 57 -3.79 -9.96 10.78
N GLU A 58 -2.89 -10.93 10.68
CA GLU A 58 -1.59 -10.87 11.37
C GLU A 58 -0.63 -9.92 10.64
N VAL A 59 -0.67 -9.92 9.31
CA VAL A 59 0.12 -8.98 8.50
C VAL A 59 -0.24 -7.53 8.84
N LEU A 60 -1.53 -7.18 8.94
CA LEU A 60 -1.97 -5.84 9.26
C LEU A 60 -1.71 -5.44 10.72
N LYS A 61 -1.73 -6.39 11.66
CA LYS A 61 -1.30 -6.11 13.04
C LYS A 61 0.17 -5.72 13.13
N ASP A 62 1.04 -6.29 12.29
CA ASP A 62 2.44 -5.92 12.19
C ASP A 62 2.63 -4.64 11.37
N ALA A 63 2.01 -4.55 10.19
CA ALA A 63 2.22 -3.46 9.25
C ALA A 63 1.55 -2.13 9.67
N ASP A 64 0.36 -2.19 10.22
CA ASP A 64 -0.42 -1.01 10.64
C ASP A 64 -0.27 -0.71 12.15
N GLN A 65 0.75 -1.28 12.81
CA GLN A 65 1.03 -1.06 14.22
C GLN A 65 1.15 0.43 14.54
N ASP A 66 0.56 0.85 15.65
CA ASP A 66 0.74 2.20 16.18
C ASP A 66 2.14 2.33 16.82
N PRO A 67 3.02 3.18 16.28
CA PRO A 67 4.38 3.35 16.81
C PRO A 67 4.41 3.96 18.20
N SER A 68 3.33 4.64 18.62
CA SER A 68 3.22 5.29 19.94
C SER A 68 2.49 4.46 20.97
N ARG A 69 1.75 3.41 20.54
CA ARG A 69 0.87 2.62 21.43
C ARG A 69 0.93 1.14 21.12
N SER A 70 1.75 0.42 21.85
CA SER A 70 1.90 -1.03 21.69
C SER A 70 0.55 -1.76 21.75
N GLY A 71 0.38 -2.81 20.94
CA GLY A 71 -0.84 -3.61 20.87
C GLY A 71 -2.02 -2.92 20.17
N HIS A 72 -1.79 -1.83 19.46
CA HIS A 72 -2.80 -1.11 18.67
C HIS A 72 -2.40 -1.07 17.20
N VAL A 73 -3.41 -0.98 16.32
CA VAL A 73 -3.27 -0.65 14.91
C VAL A 73 -3.80 0.76 14.67
N VAL A 74 -3.31 1.43 13.62
CA VAL A 74 -3.79 2.76 13.21
C VAL A 74 -4.66 2.61 11.97
N GLY A 75 -5.90 3.11 12.05
CA GLY A 75 -6.80 3.15 10.90
C GLY A 75 -6.24 4.02 9.77
N ILE A 76 -6.33 3.53 8.52
CA ILE A 76 -5.76 4.24 7.36
C ILE A 76 -6.41 5.60 7.12
N TYR A 77 -7.72 5.73 7.30
CA TYR A 77 -8.46 6.99 7.14
C TYR A 77 -8.65 7.71 8.46
N SER A 78 -9.18 7.01 9.47
CA SER A 78 -9.52 7.57 10.79
C SER A 78 -8.31 8.06 11.57
N ARG A 79 -7.14 7.51 11.29
CA ARG A 79 -5.90 7.75 12.07
C ARG A 79 -6.07 7.45 13.57
N THR A 80 -7.09 6.65 13.90
CA THR A 80 -7.40 6.24 15.26
C THR A 80 -6.59 5.01 15.64
N ALA A 81 -6.03 5.02 16.86
CA ALA A 81 -5.40 3.86 17.48
C ALA A 81 -6.49 2.90 17.99
N ILE A 82 -6.54 1.69 17.43
CA ILE A 82 -7.56 0.68 17.75
C ILE A 82 -6.84 -0.54 18.33
N PRO A 83 -7.30 -1.13 19.46
CA PRO A 83 -6.66 -2.34 20.00
C PRO A 83 -6.60 -3.45 18.94
N ALA A 84 -5.42 -3.99 18.69
CA ALA A 84 -5.17 -4.94 17.61
C ALA A 84 -5.99 -6.24 17.72
N HIS A 85 -6.45 -6.61 18.93
CA HIS A 85 -7.33 -7.76 19.15
C HIS A 85 -8.81 -7.48 18.85
N CYS A 86 -9.21 -6.21 18.69
CA CYS A 86 -10.59 -5.80 18.42
C CYS A 86 -10.94 -5.93 16.93
N THR A 87 -10.76 -7.12 16.36
CA THR A 87 -11.07 -7.39 14.95
C THR A 87 -12.54 -7.70 14.73
N GLU A 88 -13.11 -7.24 13.62
CA GLU A 88 -14.48 -7.58 13.23
C GLU A 88 -14.72 -9.11 13.20
N GLY A 89 -15.83 -9.55 13.77
CA GLY A 89 -16.24 -10.97 13.83
C GLY A 89 -15.56 -11.80 14.91
N LYS A 90 -14.53 -11.29 15.61
CA LYS A 90 -13.82 -11.99 16.71
C LYS A 90 -13.59 -11.14 17.94
N ALA A 91 -13.96 -9.88 17.91
CA ALA A 91 -13.73 -8.96 19.01
C ALA A 91 -14.56 -9.35 20.24
N PRO A 92 -13.98 -9.35 21.46
CA PRO A 92 -14.73 -9.50 22.68
C PRO A 92 -15.72 -8.34 22.91
N ALA A 93 -16.71 -8.54 23.77
CA ALA A 93 -17.73 -7.53 24.08
C ALA A 93 -17.14 -6.22 24.67
N SER A 94 -15.95 -6.28 25.24
CA SER A 94 -15.22 -5.13 25.78
C SER A 94 -14.63 -4.19 24.72
N CYS A 95 -14.71 -4.55 23.43
CA CYS A 95 -14.25 -3.69 22.34
C CYS A 95 -15.33 -2.69 21.93
N ASP A 96 -15.19 -1.44 22.36
CA ASP A 96 -16.07 -0.33 21.96
C ASP A 96 -15.94 -0.02 20.47
N GLN A 97 -14.74 -0.14 19.93
CA GLN A 97 -14.43 0.06 18.52
C GLN A 97 -13.80 -1.20 17.94
N LYS A 98 -14.16 -1.50 16.70
CA LYS A 98 -13.64 -2.65 15.96
C LYS A 98 -13.03 -2.20 14.65
N TRP A 99 -12.00 -2.91 14.21
CA TRP A 99 -11.40 -2.70 12.92
C TRP A 99 -11.58 -3.90 12.01
N ASN A 100 -11.52 -3.64 10.70
CA ASN A 100 -11.48 -4.67 9.67
C ASN A 100 -10.45 -4.33 8.59
N ARG A 101 -10.42 -5.16 7.56
CA ARG A 101 -9.50 -5.03 6.42
C ARG A 101 -10.14 -4.13 5.37
N GLU A 102 -9.68 -2.88 5.33
CA GLU A 102 -10.04 -1.93 4.29
C GLU A 102 -9.27 -2.26 3.00
N HIS A 103 -10.00 -2.41 1.89
CA HIS A 103 -9.43 -2.45 0.56
C HIS A 103 -9.41 -1.04 -0.02
N VAL A 104 -8.27 -0.36 0.06
CA VAL A 104 -8.12 1.03 -0.43
C VAL A 104 -8.48 1.12 -1.92
N TRP A 105 -8.10 0.14 -2.72
CA TRP A 105 -8.77 -0.12 -4.00
C TRP A 105 -9.94 -1.08 -3.74
N PRO A 106 -11.20 -0.67 -3.92
CA PRO A 106 -12.35 -1.50 -3.58
C PRO A 106 -12.37 -2.82 -4.35
N LYS A 107 -12.49 -3.91 -3.64
CA LYS A 107 -12.55 -5.24 -4.27
C LYS A 107 -13.74 -5.43 -5.22
N SER A 108 -14.83 -4.67 -5.04
CA SER A 108 -15.96 -4.63 -5.96
C SER A 108 -15.60 -4.09 -7.35
N LYS A 109 -14.45 -3.41 -7.47
CA LYS A 109 -13.87 -2.98 -8.72
C LYS A 109 -12.95 -4.07 -9.29
N ALA A 110 -13.56 -5.17 -9.74
CA ALA A 110 -13.03 -6.25 -10.56
C ALA A 110 -12.21 -7.37 -9.89
N PHE A 111 -12.01 -7.39 -8.56
CA PHE A 111 -11.35 -8.53 -7.89
C PHE A 111 -12.07 -9.01 -6.61
N PRO A 112 -13.36 -9.37 -6.69
CA PRO A 112 -14.14 -9.76 -5.52
C PRO A 112 -13.75 -11.14 -4.96
N ARG A 113 -13.04 -11.98 -5.73
CA ARG A 113 -12.72 -13.35 -5.34
C ARG A 113 -11.39 -13.41 -4.58
N ARG A 114 -11.34 -14.29 -3.57
CA ARG A 114 -10.16 -14.49 -2.72
C ARG A 114 -8.97 -15.17 -3.42
N ASP A 115 -9.19 -15.75 -4.60
CA ASP A 115 -8.16 -16.35 -5.43
C ASP A 115 -7.52 -15.36 -6.41
N GLN A 116 -7.99 -14.12 -6.45
CA GLN A 116 -7.36 -13.00 -7.15
C GLN A 116 -6.34 -12.35 -6.21
N TRP A 117 -5.10 -12.23 -6.64
CA TRP A 117 -4.03 -11.78 -5.74
C TRP A 117 -4.25 -10.37 -5.18
N ALA A 118 -4.86 -9.46 -5.97
CA ALA A 118 -5.21 -8.14 -5.47
C ALA A 118 -6.15 -8.20 -4.25
N HIS A 119 -6.99 -9.24 -4.13
CA HIS A 119 -7.89 -9.39 -2.98
C HIS A 119 -7.16 -9.54 -1.64
N THR A 120 -5.92 -9.99 -1.67
CA THR A 120 -5.14 -10.27 -0.45
C THR A 120 -3.80 -9.54 -0.43
N ASP A 121 -3.61 -8.55 -1.31
CA ASP A 121 -2.37 -7.78 -1.39
C ASP A 121 -2.30 -6.72 -0.28
N ALA A 122 -1.44 -6.95 0.70
CA ALA A 122 -1.27 -6.11 1.88
C ALA A 122 -0.69 -4.71 1.57
N HIS A 123 -0.16 -4.47 0.35
CA HIS A 123 0.27 -3.14 -0.03
C HIS A 123 -0.89 -2.14 -0.20
N HIS A 124 -2.13 -2.63 -0.43
CA HIS A 124 -3.31 -1.78 -0.51
C HIS A 124 -4.47 -2.20 0.41
N VAL A 125 -4.31 -3.30 1.16
CA VAL A 125 -5.24 -3.65 2.24
C VAL A 125 -4.66 -3.10 3.55
N ALA A 126 -5.48 -2.40 4.34
CA ALA A 126 -5.06 -1.74 5.58
C ALA A 126 -6.09 -1.93 6.71
N ALA A 127 -5.66 -1.73 7.94
CA ALA A 127 -6.58 -1.67 9.08
C ALA A 127 -7.43 -0.39 9.01
N GLU A 128 -8.74 -0.50 9.25
CA GLU A 128 -9.62 0.66 9.39
C GLU A 128 -10.78 0.37 10.34
N LEU A 129 -11.30 1.40 11.02
CA LEU A 129 -12.55 1.31 11.77
C LEU A 129 -13.66 0.74 10.87
N VAL A 130 -14.39 -0.25 11.36
CA VAL A 130 -15.51 -0.88 10.61
C VAL A 130 -16.49 0.17 10.08
N ARG A 131 -16.80 1.18 10.90
CA ARG A 131 -17.71 2.27 10.50
C ARG A 131 -17.12 3.10 9.36
N CYS A 132 -15.85 3.49 9.43
CA CYS A 132 -15.22 4.32 8.41
C CYS A 132 -15.02 3.57 7.09
N ASN A 133 -14.64 2.29 7.16
CA ASN A 133 -14.61 1.41 6.01
C ASN A 133 -16.01 1.31 5.35
N SER A 134 -17.06 1.11 6.14
CA SER A 134 -18.45 1.06 5.62
C SER A 134 -18.91 2.37 5.00
N LEU A 135 -18.55 3.53 5.60
CA LEU A 135 -18.90 4.85 5.06
C LEU A 135 -18.13 5.17 3.78
N ARG A 136 -16.88 4.75 3.67
CA ARG A 136 -16.09 4.87 2.45
C ARG A 136 -16.64 3.98 1.34
N GLY A 137 -17.02 2.73 1.64
CA GLY A 137 -17.60 1.80 0.69
C GLY A 137 -16.69 1.57 -0.53
N ASN A 138 -17.22 1.85 -1.73
CA ASN A 138 -16.52 1.69 -3.01
C ASN A 138 -16.29 3.02 -3.74
N LEU A 139 -16.43 4.15 -3.03
CA LEU A 139 -16.31 5.49 -3.60
C LEU A 139 -14.92 5.74 -4.20
N ASP A 140 -14.89 6.46 -5.31
CA ASP A 140 -13.65 7.03 -5.83
C ASP A 140 -13.12 8.11 -4.85
N LEU A 141 -11.83 8.40 -4.95
CA LEU A 141 -11.20 9.40 -4.09
C LEU A 141 -11.14 10.76 -4.79
N ALA A 142 -11.58 11.81 -4.11
CA ALA A 142 -11.47 13.19 -4.59
C ALA A 142 -11.56 14.18 -3.43
N VAL A 143 -11.26 15.45 -3.72
CA VAL A 143 -11.37 16.55 -2.77
C VAL A 143 -12.84 16.94 -2.59
N GLY A 144 -13.26 17.22 -1.35
CA GLY A 144 -14.55 17.78 -1.02
C GLY A 144 -15.50 16.83 -0.31
N GLY A 145 -16.68 17.34 -0.04
CA GLY A 145 -17.73 16.63 0.69
C GLY A 145 -17.91 17.09 2.14
N GLU A 146 -18.85 16.47 2.82
CA GLU A 146 -19.19 16.74 4.21
C GLU A 146 -18.18 16.07 5.15
N HIS A 147 -17.75 16.77 6.19
CA HIS A 147 -16.79 16.26 7.15
C HIS A 147 -17.40 15.16 8.03
N ILE A 148 -16.69 14.07 8.20
CA ILE A 148 -17.01 12.95 9.08
C ILE A 148 -15.92 12.87 10.15
N PRO A 149 -16.14 13.49 11.32
CA PRO A 149 -15.09 13.67 12.33
C PRO A 149 -14.44 12.36 12.80
N GLU A 150 -15.25 11.32 13.06
CA GLU A 150 -14.78 10.03 13.54
C GLU A 150 -13.90 9.27 12.54
N CYS A 151 -13.96 9.65 11.26
CA CYS A 151 -13.14 9.07 10.19
C CYS A 151 -12.03 10.02 9.74
N ALA A 152 -11.93 11.21 10.31
CA ALA A 152 -11.02 12.27 9.89
C ALA A 152 -11.06 12.54 8.37
N SER A 153 -12.22 12.35 7.76
CA SER A 153 -12.41 12.29 6.30
C SER A 153 -13.59 13.14 5.86
N ARG A 154 -13.77 13.30 4.55
CA ARG A 154 -14.96 13.93 3.96
C ARG A 154 -15.63 12.96 2.99
N ARG A 155 -16.95 13.03 2.90
CA ARG A 155 -17.76 12.20 2.01
C ARG A 155 -18.70 13.07 1.18
N GLY A 156 -18.63 12.92 -0.14
CA GLY A 156 -19.57 13.54 -1.08
C GLY A 156 -20.98 12.95 -0.96
N LYS A 157 -21.95 13.61 -1.60
CA LYS A 157 -23.35 13.17 -1.67
C LYS A 157 -23.74 12.78 -3.10
N GLY A 158 -24.77 11.96 -3.23
CA GLY A 158 -25.36 11.59 -4.52
C GLY A 158 -24.59 10.50 -5.28
N ALA A 159 -24.96 10.32 -6.54
CA ALA A 159 -24.47 9.23 -7.40
C ALA A 159 -22.97 9.33 -7.76
N SER A 160 -22.40 10.53 -7.72
CA SER A 160 -20.98 10.80 -7.93
C SER A 160 -20.24 11.14 -6.63
N ALA A 161 -20.73 10.61 -5.51
CA ALA A 161 -20.06 10.77 -4.22
C ALA A 161 -18.62 10.28 -4.27
N THR A 162 -17.76 10.99 -3.54
CA THR A 162 -16.34 10.67 -3.41
C THR A 162 -15.94 10.63 -1.94
N TRP A 163 -14.77 10.07 -1.67
CA TRP A 163 -14.17 10.06 -0.35
C TRP A 163 -12.87 10.86 -0.36
N GLU A 164 -12.73 11.79 0.57
CA GLU A 164 -11.50 12.52 0.81
C GLU A 164 -10.93 12.15 2.16
N PRO A 165 -9.81 11.41 2.22
CA PRO A 165 -9.13 11.13 3.48
C PRO A 165 -8.45 12.38 4.05
N SER A 166 -8.06 12.33 5.32
CA SER A 166 -7.26 13.38 5.94
C SER A 166 -5.93 13.60 5.23
N ASP A 167 -5.34 14.77 5.38
CA ASP A 167 -4.03 15.09 4.83
C ASP A 167 -2.94 14.08 5.29
N ALA A 168 -3.04 13.58 6.51
CA ALA A 168 -2.15 12.56 7.05
C ALA A 168 -2.23 11.20 6.32
N ALA A 169 -3.32 10.94 5.58
CA ALA A 169 -3.54 9.69 4.86
C ALA A 169 -3.38 9.83 3.33
N LYS A 170 -3.60 11.04 2.77
CA LYS A 170 -3.64 11.27 1.32
C LYS A 170 -2.46 10.70 0.56
N GLY A 171 -1.23 10.98 1.01
CA GLY A 171 -0.02 10.53 0.32
C GLY A 171 0.11 9.01 0.30
N GLN A 172 -0.07 8.37 1.45
CA GLN A 172 -0.01 6.91 1.57
C GLN A 172 -1.10 6.23 0.74
N VAL A 173 -2.33 6.72 0.81
CA VAL A 173 -3.47 6.21 0.03
C VAL A 173 -3.20 6.33 -1.48
N ALA A 174 -2.69 7.47 -1.94
CA ALA A 174 -2.33 7.67 -3.35
C ALA A 174 -1.28 6.65 -3.82
N ARG A 175 -0.21 6.45 -3.05
CA ARG A 175 0.86 5.48 -3.38
C ARG A 175 0.39 4.03 -3.33
N MET A 176 -0.57 3.69 -2.45
CA MET A 176 -1.22 2.37 -2.44
C MET A 176 -1.99 2.13 -3.75
N LEU A 177 -2.74 3.11 -4.22
CA LEU A 177 -3.54 2.99 -5.45
C LEU A 177 -2.69 2.97 -6.72
N MET A 178 -1.64 3.79 -6.76
CA MET A 178 -0.65 3.77 -7.85
C MET A 178 0.07 2.42 -7.93
N TYR A 179 0.39 1.82 -6.77
CA TYR A 179 0.94 0.48 -6.71
C TYR A 179 0.00 -0.55 -7.35
N VAL A 180 -1.28 -0.54 -7.00
CA VAL A 180 -2.26 -1.48 -7.57
C VAL A 180 -2.33 -1.36 -9.08
N ALA A 181 -2.41 -0.12 -9.61
CA ALA A 181 -2.46 0.13 -11.05
C ALA A 181 -1.21 -0.30 -11.81
N VAL A 182 -0.07 -0.38 -11.12
CA VAL A 182 1.19 -0.85 -11.72
C VAL A 182 1.38 -2.34 -11.49
N ARG A 183 1.12 -2.84 -10.28
CA ARG A 183 1.33 -4.26 -9.94
C ARG A 183 0.45 -5.19 -10.78
N TYR A 184 -0.76 -4.75 -11.09
CA TYR A 184 -1.76 -5.52 -11.83
C TYR A 184 -1.99 -4.96 -13.25
N GLU A 185 -0.93 -4.44 -13.87
CA GLU A 185 -0.95 -4.01 -15.26
C GLU A 185 -0.93 -5.23 -16.19
N GLY A 186 -1.71 -5.16 -17.26
CA GLY A 186 -1.79 -6.19 -18.28
C GLY A 186 -2.76 -7.32 -17.96
N ASP A 187 -2.70 -8.36 -18.77
CA ASP A 187 -3.57 -9.52 -18.60
C ASP A 187 -3.14 -10.37 -17.39
N PRO A 188 -4.10 -11.03 -16.71
CA PRO A 188 -3.81 -11.83 -15.53
C PRO A 188 -2.93 -13.05 -15.89
N ILE A 189 -1.70 -13.07 -15.37
CA ILE A 189 -0.77 -14.18 -15.52
C ILE A 189 -0.61 -14.87 -14.16
N GLY A 190 -1.42 -15.90 -13.92
CA GLY A 190 -1.35 -16.72 -12.70
C GLY A 190 -1.96 -16.07 -11.45
N ASP A 191 -2.00 -14.74 -11.36
CA ASP A 191 -2.56 -14.00 -10.22
C ASP A 191 -4.07 -13.74 -10.31
N ARG A 192 -4.69 -14.05 -11.45
CA ARG A 192 -6.14 -13.98 -11.72
C ARG A 192 -6.77 -12.60 -11.49
N THR A 193 -5.95 -11.58 -11.33
CA THR A 193 -6.41 -10.19 -11.20
C THR A 193 -6.44 -9.56 -12.59
N PRO A 194 -7.54 -8.92 -13.02
CA PRO A 194 -7.58 -8.23 -14.31
C PRO A 194 -6.64 -7.02 -14.31
N ASN A 195 -6.37 -6.47 -15.49
CA ASN A 195 -5.70 -5.18 -15.62
C ASN A 195 -6.44 -4.11 -14.82
N LEU A 196 -5.77 -3.44 -13.88
CA LEU A 196 -6.33 -2.42 -13.00
C LEU A 196 -5.75 -1.05 -13.37
N GLU A 197 -6.62 -0.09 -13.72
CA GLU A 197 -6.21 1.22 -14.22
C GLU A 197 -6.72 2.38 -13.38
N LEU A 198 -5.85 3.36 -13.15
CA LEU A 198 -6.25 4.69 -12.67
C LEU A 198 -6.72 5.52 -13.86
N VAL A 199 -7.91 6.13 -13.74
CA VAL A 199 -8.53 6.91 -14.82
C VAL A 199 -8.96 8.30 -14.33
N GLN A 200 -9.10 9.26 -15.28
CA GLN A 200 -9.54 10.63 -14.95
C GLN A 200 -11.07 10.80 -15.14
N ARG A 201 -11.84 9.87 -14.63
CA ARG A 201 -13.31 9.90 -14.61
C ARG A 201 -13.84 9.18 -13.38
N SER A 202 -15.12 9.39 -13.05
CA SER A 202 -15.79 8.56 -12.04
C SER A 202 -15.95 7.13 -12.53
N THR A 203 -15.86 6.17 -11.59
CA THR A 203 -15.92 4.73 -11.90
C THR A 203 -17.07 4.03 -11.15
N ARG A 204 -17.42 2.84 -11.60
CA ARG A 204 -18.52 2.03 -11.07
C ARG A 204 -18.01 0.68 -10.57
N ASP A 205 -18.83 -0.04 -9.81
CA ASP A 205 -18.57 -1.42 -9.46
C ASP A 205 -18.48 -2.32 -10.70
N GLY A 206 -17.61 -3.32 -10.63
CA GLY A 206 -17.35 -4.23 -11.72
C GLY A 206 -16.36 -3.70 -12.78
N GLU A 207 -16.11 -2.38 -12.83
CA GLU A 207 -15.07 -1.83 -13.70
C GLU A 207 -13.68 -2.07 -13.09
N PRO A 208 -12.68 -2.49 -13.87
CA PRO A 208 -11.30 -2.65 -13.40
C PRO A 208 -10.56 -1.30 -13.30
N ASN A 209 -11.27 -0.25 -12.89
CA ASN A 209 -10.76 1.12 -12.87
C ASN A 209 -11.05 1.78 -11.53
N LEU A 210 -10.19 2.75 -11.17
CA LEU A 210 -10.44 3.67 -10.06
C LEU A 210 -10.24 5.12 -10.53
N GLY A 211 -11.16 6.00 -10.12
CA GLY A 211 -11.23 7.38 -10.60
C GLY A 211 -10.25 8.35 -9.97
N ASN A 212 -10.13 9.48 -10.67
CA ASN A 212 -9.44 10.70 -10.23
C ASN A 212 -7.90 10.59 -10.15
N LEU A 213 -7.28 9.95 -11.13
CA LEU A 213 -5.81 9.83 -11.26
C LEU A 213 -5.07 11.12 -10.89
N CYS A 214 -5.48 12.27 -11.45
CA CYS A 214 -4.73 13.52 -11.23
C CYS A 214 -4.88 14.08 -9.82
N VAL A 215 -5.93 13.74 -9.10
CA VAL A 215 -6.06 14.03 -7.67
C VAL A 215 -5.05 13.20 -6.88
N LEU A 216 -4.98 11.91 -7.17
CA LEU A 216 -4.05 10.99 -6.51
C LEU A 216 -2.59 11.39 -6.77
N LEU A 217 -2.27 11.78 -8.01
CA LEU A 217 -0.92 12.24 -8.37
C LEU A 217 -0.52 13.48 -7.57
N ARG A 218 -1.43 14.48 -7.46
CA ARG A 218 -1.20 15.66 -6.60
C ARG A 218 -1.01 15.30 -5.14
N TRP A 219 -1.81 14.35 -4.61
CA TRP A 219 -1.65 13.91 -3.22
C TRP A 219 -0.30 13.21 -2.99
N GLY A 220 0.11 12.33 -3.92
CA GLY A 220 1.41 11.67 -3.85
C GLY A 220 2.59 12.64 -3.82
N GLN A 221 2.48 13.79 -4.51
CA GLN A 221 3.48 14.85 -4.53
C GLN A 221 3.42 15.76 -3.29
N ALA A 222 2.22 16.18 -2.88
CA ALA A 222 2.02 17.13 -1.78
C ALA A 222 2.30 16.51 -0.40
N PHE A 223 2.10 15.21 -0.25
CA PHE A 223 2.24 14.50 1.03
C PHE A 223 3.35 13.45 0.92
N PRO A 224 4.58 13.76 1.36
CA PRO A 224 5.76 12.89 1.21
C PRO A 224 5.63 11.61 2.04
N VAL A 225 6.45 10.62 1.71
CA VAL A 225 6.53 9.34 2.42
C VAL A 225 6.96 9.57 3.87
N THR A 226 6.12 9.18 4.82
CA THR A 226 6.41 9.27 6.26
C THR A 226 7.26 8.09 6.74
N GLN A 227 7.83 8.19 7.95
CA GLN A 227 8.53 7.07 8.57
C GLN A 227 7.57 5.90 8.84
N GLN A 228 6.37 6.18 9.35
CA GLN A 228 5.33 5.15 9.57
C GLN A 228 4.97 4.41 8.27
N GLU A 229 4.89 5.11 7.14
CA GLU A 229 4.65 4.47 5.84
C GLU A 229 5.83 3.60 5.40
N ARG A 230 7.07 4.02 5.64
CA ARG A 230 8.26 3.19 5.37
C ARG A 230 8.30 1.93 6.22
N ASP A 231 7.96 2.05 7.51
CA ASP A 231 7.93 0.92 8.44
C ASP A 231 6.85 -0.08 8.03
N ARG A 232 5.65 0.42 7.69
CA ARG A 232 4.57 -0.37 7.11
C ARG A 232 5.00 -1.12 5.86
N HIS A 233 5.61 -0.40 4.92
CA HIS A 233 6.10 -0.95 3.66
C HIS A 233 7.13 -2.07 3.90
N ALA A 234 8.06 -1.87 4.83
CA ALA A 234 9.03 -2.89 5.21
C ALA A 234 8.36 -4.13 5.85
N ALA A 235 7.35 -3.93 6.69
CA ALA A 235 6.58 -5.01 7.29
C ALA A 235 5.85 -5.84 6.23
N VAL A 236 5.12 -5.18 5.33
CA VAL A 236 4.44 -5.88 4.21
C VAL A 236 5.44 -6.65 3.35
N ALA A 237 6.59 -6.07 3.03
CA ALA A 237 7.63 -6.73 2.23
C ALA A 237 8.18 -7.99 2.92
N ARG A 238 8.31 -8.01 4.25
CA ARG A 238 8.70 -9.23 4.99
C ARG A 238 7.67 -10.36 4.83
N HIS A 239 6.39 -10.03 4.87
CA HIS A 239 5.30 -11.00 4.78
C HIS A 239 4.98 -11.44 3.36
N GLN A 240 4.94 -10.50 2.41
CA GLN A 240 4.47 -10.72 1.04
C GLN A 240 5.59 -10.89 0.02
N GLY A 241 6.80 -10.41 0.32
CA GLY A 241 8.03 -10.64 -0.47
C GLY A 241 8.30 -9.58 -1.53
N ASN A 242 7.32 -8.79 -1.95
CA ASN A 242 7.50 -7.70 -2.92
C ASN A 242 7.45 -6.33 -2.25
N ARG A 243 7.70 -5.28 -3.04
CA ARG A 243 7.76 -3.89 -2.55
C ARG A 243 6.84 -2.98 -3.34
N ASN A 244 6.37 -1.91 -2.71
CA ASN A 244 5.66 -0.83 -3.40
C ASN A 244 6.69 0.17 -3.97
N PRO A 245 6.87 0.26 -5.31
CA PRO A 245 7.85 1.15 -5.93
C PRO A 245 7.62 2.63 -5.60
N PHE A 246 6.40 3.05 -5.32
CA PHE A 246 6.09 4.45 -5.05
C PHE A 246 6.42 4.89 -3.61
N VAL A 247 6.70 3.95 -2.72
CA VAL A 247 7.30 4.24 -1.41
C VAL A 247 8.82 4.35 -1.53
N ASP A 248 9.45 3.48 -2.33
CA ASP A 248 10.90 3.50 -2.57
C ASP A 248 11.33 4.68 -3.45
N ARG A 249 10.56 4.96 -4.49
CA ARG A 249 10.82 5.95 -5.54
C ARG A 249 9.55 6.72 -5.90
N PRO A 250 9.14 7.70 -5.07
CA PRO A 250 7.91 8.48 -5.29
C PRO A 250 7.89 9.26 -6.62
N ASP A 251 9.07 9.59 -7.16
CA ASP A 251 9.24 10.26 -8.45
C ASP A 251 8.67 9.47 -9.64
N LEU A 252 8.61 8.16 -9.54
CA LEU A 252 8.08 7.29 -10.60
C LEU A 252 6.63 7.65 -10.97
N ALA A 253 5.81 8.05 -10.00
CA ALA A 253 4.42 8.40 -10.23
C ALA A 253 4.28 9.54 -11.26
N GLN A 254 5.05 10.62 -11.10
CA GLN A 254 5.04 11.75 -12.02
C GLN A 254 5.60 11.39 -13.39
N ARG A 255 6.59 10.52 -13.45
CA ARG A 255 7.18 10.05 -14.72
C ARG A 255 6.24 9.15 -15.49
N ILE A 256 5.40 8.36 -14.81
CA ILE A 256 4.40 7.49 -15.44
C ILE A 256 3.19 8.31 -15.93
N TRP A 257 2.56 9.08 -15.05
CA TRP A 257 1.26 9.72 -15.33
C TRP A 257 1.29 11.24 -15.47
N GLY A 258 2.43 11.88 -15.27
CA GLY A 258 2.49 13.34 -15.24
C GLY A 258 2.05 14.02 -16.54
N LYS A 259 2.22 13.36 -17.68
CA LYS A 259 1.78 13.90 -18.98
C LYS A 259 0.25 13.93 -19.12
N GLU A 260 -0.44 12.94 -18.53
CA GLU A 260 -1.91 12.83 -18.56
C GLU A 260 -2.59 13.87 -17.65
N CYS A 261 -1.88 14.37 -16.64
CA CYS A 261 -2.39 15.29 -15.63
C CYS A 261 -1.97 16.75 -15.86
N ARG A 262 -1.31 17.07 -16.96
CA ARG A 262 -1.05 18.48 -17.34
C ARG A 262 -2.34 19.08 -17.88
N VAL A 263 -2.78 20.19 -17.26
CA VAL A 263 -3.80 21.04 -17.85
C VAL A 263 -3.12 21.73 -19.04
N PRO A 264 -3.72 21.73 -20.25
CA PRO A 264 -3.18 22.42 -21.41
C PRO A 264 -3.10 23.94 -21.19
#